data_a90719a10307c2ed68e63a866833442d
#
_entry.id   a90719a10307c2ed68e63a866833442d
#
_cell.length_a   1.000
_cell.length_b   1.000
_cell.length_c   1.000
_cell.angle_alpha   90.00
_cell.angle_beta   90.00
_cell.angle_gamma   90.00
#
_symmetry.space_group_name_H-M   'P 1'
#
loop_
_entity.id
_entity.type
_entity.pdbx_description
1 polymer ?
#
loop_
_entity_poly.entity_id
_entity_poly.type
_entity_poly.pdbx_seq_one_letter_code
_entity_poly.pdbx_strand_id
1 'polypeptide(L)'
;MSQAVKVERRETLKQKPNTSQLGFGKYFTDYMLSYDYDADKGWHDLKIVPYGPIEISPAAQGVHYGQSVFEGLKAYKRDGEVALFRPEENFKRLNNSLARLEMPQVDEAELLEGLKQLVDIERDWIPEGEGQSLYIRPFVFATEGALGVGASHQYKLLIILSPSGAYYGGETLKPTKIYVEDEYVRAVRGGVGFAKVAGNYAASLLAQTNANKLGYDQVLWLDGVEQKYIEEVGSMNIFFVENGKVITPDLNGSILPGITRKSIIELAKNLGYEVEERRVSIDELFESYDKGELTEVFGSGTAAVISPVGTLRYEDREIVINNNETGEITQKLYDVYTGIQNGTLEDKNGWRVVVPKY
;
A
#
# COMPACT_ATOMS: atom_id res chain seq x y z
N MET A 1 -13.44 -17.83 -22.67
CA MET A 1 -12.94 -18.68 -21.57
C MET A 1 -11.50 -18.27 -21.36
N SER A 2 -11.16 -17.75 -20.17
CA SER A 2 -9.78 -17.41 -19.83
C SER A 2 -8.93 -18.69 -19.86
N GLN A 3 -7.74 -18.58 -20.44
CA GLN A 3 -6.82 -19.71 -20.51
C GLN A 3 -6.32 -20.03 -19.07
N ALA A 4 -6.39 -21.28 -18.66
CA ALA A 4 -5.89 -21.67 -17.35
C ALA A 4 -4.37 -21.46 -17.28
N VAL A 5 -3.91 -20.78 -16.23
CA VAL A 5 -2.48 -20.56 -15.99
C VAL A 5 -1.82 -21.91 -15.65
N LYS A 6 -0.65 -22.17 -16.25
CA LYS A 6 0.12 -23.38 -15.96
C LYS A 6 0.54 -23.40 -14.48
N VAL A 7 0.29 -24.52 -13.79
CA VAL A 7 0.65 -24.69 -12.38
C VAL A 7 1.73 -25.76 -12.24
N GLU A 8 2.88 -25.37 -11.69
CA GLU A 8 3.95 -26.29 -11.29
C GLU A 8 3.72 -26.68 -9.82
N ARG A 9 3.32 -27.92 -9.56
CA ARG A 9 2.91 -28.38 -8.22
C ARG A 9 4.11 -28.64 -7.30
N ARG A 10 3.98 -28.24 -6.02
CA ARG A 10 4.91 -28.67 -4.96
C ARG A 10 4.66 -30.13 -4.62
N GLU A 11 5.72 -30.84 -4.24
CA GLU A 11 5.63 -32.20 -3.71
C GLU A 11 5.02 -32.21 -2.31
N THR A 12 5.38 -31.25 -1.48
CA THR A 12 4.89 -31.15 -0.08
C THR A 12 4.48 -29.71 0.21
N LEU A 13 3.27 -29.54 0.73
CA LEU A 13 2.77 -28.23 1.16
C LEU A 13 3.40 -27.81 2.49
N LYS A 14 3.53 -26.52 2.70
CA LYS A 14 4.04 -25.95 3.95
C LYS A 14 3.05 -26.13 5.10
N GLN A 15 3.57 -26.22 6.30
CA GLN A 15 2.75 -26.08 7.49
C GLN A 15 2.33 -24.61 7.64
N LYS A 16 1.02 -24.38 7.82
CA LYS A 16 0.49 -23.03 8.02
C LYS A 16 0.82 -22.52 9.41
N PRO A 17 1.11 -21.21 9.55
CA PRO A 17 1.39 -20.59 10.84
C PRO A 17 0.13 -20.50 11.71
N ASN A 18 0.32 -20.29 13.01
CA ASN A 18 -0.76 -19.93 13.92
C ASN A 18 -1.30 -18.54 13.55
N THR A 19 -2.58 -18.44 13.27
CA THR A 19 -3.25 -17.19 12.85
C THR A 19 -3.26 -16.10 13.93
N SER A 20 -3.07 -16.44 15.20
CA SER A 20 -2.96 -15.46 16.29
C SER A 20 -1.62 -14.70 16.31
N GLN A 21 -0.61 -15.13 15.56
CA GLN A 21 0.76 -14.59 15.59
C GLN A 21 1.32 -14.27 14.21
N LEU A 22 0.47 -13.90 13.26
CA LEU A 22 0.89 -13.68 11.88
C LEU A 22 1.86 -12.52 11.71
N GLY A 23 1.62 -11.39 12.38
CA GLY A 23 2.34 -10.16 12.09
C GLY A 23 2.09 -9.70 10.65
N PHE A 24 3.05 -9.01 10.05
CA PHE A 24 2.97 -8.54 8.67
C PHE A 24 4.19 -8.98 7.86
N GLY A 25 3.96 -9.66 6.73
CA GLY A 25 5.01 -10.04 5.77
C GLY A 25 6.03 -11.05 6.28
N LYS A 26 5.69 -11.87 7.29
CA LYS A 26 6.62 -12.86 7.89
C LYS A 26 6.49 -14.26 7.30
N TYR A 27 5.29 -14.64 6.88
CA TYR A 27 4.98 -15.95 6.34
C TYR A 27 4.54 -15.81 4.89
N PHE A 28 4.89 -16.80 4.08
CA PHE A 28 4.55 -16.80 2.65
C PHE A 28 3.87 -18.12 2.30
N THR A 29 2.91 -18.04 1.38
CA THR A 29 2.11 -19.17 0.93
C THR A 29 2.94 -20.21 0.17
N ASP A 30 2.30 -21.28 -0.28
CA ASP A 30 2.98 -22.37 -1.00
C ASP A 30 3.43 -21.97 -2.39
N TYR A 31 2.70 -21.10 -3.06
CA TYR A 31 2.89 -20.74 -4.46
C TYR A 31 3.06 -19.24 -4.66
N MET A 32 3.62 -18.88 -5.80
CA MET A 32 3.72 -17.52 -6.32
C MET A 32 3.42 -17.51 -7.82
N LEU A 33 2.98 -16.38 -8.36
CA LEU A 33 2.86 -16.19 -9.79
C LEU A 33 4.18 -15.65 -10.34
N SER A 34 4.60 -16.15 -11.49
CA SER A 34 5.80 -15.73 -12.21
C SER A 34 5.47 -15.41 -13.65
N TYR A 35 6.00 -14.30 -14.15
CA TYR A 35 5.80 -13.82 -15.51
C TYR A 35 7.09 -13.18 -15.99
N ASP A 36 7.62 -13.63 -17.12
CA ASP A 36 8.88 -13.18 -17.69
C ASP A 36 8.65 -12.20 -18.84
N TYR A 37 9.61 -11.30 -19.05
CA TYR A 37 9.63 -10.38 -20.18
C TYR A 37 10.99 -10.37 -20.85
N ASP A 38 10.98 -10.53 -22.15
CA ASP A 38 12.11 -10.26 -23.04
C ASP A 38 11.68 -9.27 -24.13
N ALA A 39 12.54 -8.34 -24.48
CA ALA A 39 12.20 -7.28 -25.43
C ALA A 39 11.79 -7.78 -26.83
N ASP A 40 12.25 -8.95 -27.23
CA ASP A 40 11.93 -9.60 -28.50
C ASP A 40 10.66 -10.47 -28.45
N LYS A 41 10.20 -10.87 -27.25
CA LYS A 41 9.03 -11.74 -27.05
C LYS A 41 7.85 -11.04 -26.41
N GLY A 42 8.09 -9.92 -25.72
CA GLY A 42 7.11 -9.33 -24.81
C GLY A 42 6.98 -10.15 -23.50
N TRP A 43 5.85 -10.01 -22.82
CA TRP A 43 5.52 -10.83 -21.65
C TRP A 43 5.20 -12.26 -22.07
N HIS A 44 5.79 -13.24 -21.40
CA HIS A 44 5.64 -14.67 -21.71
C HIS A 44 5.82 -15.56 -20.47
N ASP A 45 5.46 -16.83 -20.58
CA ASP A 45 5.59 -17.84 -19.54
C ASP A 45 4.89 -17.47 -18.22
N LEU A 46 3.66 -16.95 -18.32
CA LEU A 46 2.80 -16.74 -17.15
C LEU A 46 2.48 -18.07 -16.50
N LYS A 47 2.92 -18.26 -15.25
CA LYS A 47 2.76 -19.53 -14.52
C LYS A 47 2.69 -19.32 -13.01
N ILE A 48 2.09 -20.29 -12.35
CA ILE A 48 2.07 -20.42 -10.88
C ILE A 48 3.11 -21.48 -10.50
N VAL A 49 4.07 -21.10 -9.67
CA VAL A 49 5.21 -21.93 -9.29
C VAL A 49 5.34 -22.01 -7.76
N PRO A 50 6.04 -23.02 -7.21
CA PRO A 50 6.36 -23.03 -5.78
C PRO A 50 7.06 -21.73 -5.34
N TYR A 51 6.61 -21.16 -4.21
CA TYR A 51 7.32 -20.05 -3.59
C TYR A 51 8.72 -20.48 -3.11
N GLY A 52 9.73 -19.77 -3.51
CA GLY A 52 11.12 -20.05 -3.15
C GLY A 52 12.08 -18.99 -3.67
N PRO A 53 13.40 -19.19 -3.47
CA PRO A 53 14.42 -18.33 -4.03
C PRO A 53 14.35 -18.25 -5.56
N ILE A 54 14.76 -17.11 -6.08
CA ILE A 54 14.93 -16.89 -7.51
C ILE A 54 16.41 -16.65 -7.82
N GLU A 55 16.87 -17.13 -8.96
CA GLU A 55 18.22 -16.85 -9.45
C GLU A 55 18.22 -15.59 -10.30
N ILE A 56 19.13 -14.67 -10.00
CA ILE A 56 19.37 -13.45 -10.77
C ILE A 56 20.88 -13.25 -10.98
N SER A 57 21.25 -12.61 -12.09
CA SER A 57 22.63 -12.21 -12.32
C SER A 57 23.11 -11.22 -11.26
N PRO A 58 24.36 -11.34 -10.75
CA PRO A 58 24.96 -10.30 -9.91
C PRO A 58 25.01 -8.91 -10.58
N ALA A 59 24.98 -8.86 -11.91
CA ALA A 59 24.94 -7.63 -12.69
C ALA A 59 23.51 -7.17 -13.04
N ALA A 60 22.47 -7.75 -12.42
CA ALA A 60 21.08 -7.38 -12.72
C ALA A 60 20.83 -5.88 -12.49
N GLN A 61 20.33 -5.19 -13.50
CA GLN A 61 20.08 -3.74 -13.45
C GLN A 61 19.09 -3.34 -12.36
N GLY A 62 18.15 -4.21 -12.04
CA GLY A 62 17.22 -4.01 -10.92
C GLY A 62 17.94 -3.85 -9.57
N VAL A 63 19.03 -4.57 -9.36
CA VAL A 63 19.86 -4.50 -8.14
C VAL A 63 20.73 -3.25 -8.12
N HIS A 64 21.33 -2.90 -9.27
CA HIS A 64 22.29 -1.78 -9.34
C HIS A 64 21.62 -0.41 -9.48
N TYR A 65 20.54 -0.32 -10.22
CA TYR A 65 19.94 0.97 -10.61
C TYR A 65 18.48 1.13 -10.18
N GLY A 66 17.93 0.17 -9.44
CA GLY A 66 16.62 0.30 -8.81
C GLY A 66 15.45 0.32 -9.81
N GLN A 67 15.59 -0.28 -11.00
CA GLN A 67 14.45 -0.51 -11.90
C GLN A 67 13.53 -1.57 -11.26
N SER A 68 12.74 -1.13 -10.30
CA SER A 68 11.83 -1.99 -9.51
C SER A 68 10.62 -1.20 -9.07
N VAL A 69 9.44 -1.76 -9.32
CA VAL A 69 8.14 -1.24 -8.89
C VAL A 69 7.34 -2.34 -8.20
N PHE A 70 6.40 -1.95 -7.36
CA PHE A 70 5.58 -2.94 -6.65
C PHE A 70 4.18 -2.41 -6.37
N GLU A 71 3.31 -3.31 -5.99
CA GLU A 71 1.96 -3.05 -5.55
C GLU A 71 1.65 -3.73 -4.21
N GLY A 72 0.53 -3.38 -3.62
CA GLY A 72 0.02 -4.01 -2.42
C GLY A 72 -1.50 -3.98 -2.41
N LEU A 73 -2.11 -5.15 -2.31
CA LEU A 73 -3.54 -5.31 -2.14
C LEU A 73 -3.83 -6.52 -1.24
N LYS A 74 -5.08 -6.76 -0.94
CA LYS A 74 -5.48 -7.81 0.00
C LYS A 74 -6.61 -8.67 -0.55
N ALA A 75 -6.61 -9.95 -0.14
CA ALA A 75 -7.75 -10.85 -0.28
C ALA A 75 -8.36 -11.09 1.10
N TYR A 76 -9.67 -11.13 1.13
CA TYR A 76 -10.48 -11.39 2.32
C TYR A 76 -11.32 -12.65 2.11
N LYS A 77 -11.49 -13.42 3.19
CA LYS A 77 -12.34 -14.62 3.16
C LYS A 77 -13.39 -14.52 4.25
N ARG A 78 -14.63 -14.76 3.88
CA ARG A 78 -15.77 -14.79 4.78
C ARG A 78 -16.81 -15.79 4.29
N ASP A 79 -17.28 -16.67 5.15
CA ASP A 79 -18.33 -17.66 4.86
C ASP A 79 -18.03 -18.47 3.58
N GLY A 80 -16.75 -18.75 3.33
CA GLY A 80 -16.26 -19.48 2.16
C GLY A 80 -16.10 -18.65 0.88
N GLU A 81 -16.62 -17.44 0.83
CA GLU A 81 -16.37 -16.49 -0.25
C GLU A 81 -15.00 -15.84 -0.09
N VAL A 82 -14.26 -15.73 -1.19
CA VAL A 82 -13.00 -14.98 -1.26
C VAL A 82 -13.18 -13.80 -2.20
N ALA A 83 -12.76 -12.62 -1.77
CA ALA A 83 -12.83 -11.42 -2.59
C ALA A 83 -11.54 -10.58 -2.48
N LEU A 84 -11.15 -9.99 -3.61
CA LEU A 84 -10.16 -8.92 -3.71
C LEU A 84 -10.84 -7.57 -3.54
N PHE A 85 -10.10 -6.56 -3.12
CA PHE A 85 -10.62 -5.20 -3.00
C PHE A 85 -9.98 -4.28 -4.02
N ARG A 86 -10.75 -3.78 -4.99
CA ARG A 86 -10.34 -2.85 -6.08
C ARG A 86 -9.07 -3.26 -6.81
N PRO A 87 -8.86 -4.53 -7.19
CA PRO A 87 -7.61 -4.99 -7.78
C PRO A 87 -7.28 -4.29 -9.11
N GLU A 88 -8.27 -3.88 -9.89
CA GLU A 88 -8.09 -3.18 -11.15
C GLU A 88 -7.36 -1.84 -10.95
N GLU A 89 -7.67 -1.12 -9.87
CA GLU A 89 -6.99 0.13 -9.52
C GLU A 89 -5.51 -0.11 -9.21
N ASN A 90 -5.18 -1.24 -8.56
CA ASN A 90 -3.79 -1.61 -8.30
C ASN A 90 -3.03 -1.91 -9.60
N PHE A 91 -3.59 -2.67 -10.53
CA PHE A 91 -2.88 -2.99 -11.76
C PHE A 91 -2.76 -1.80 -12.70
N LYS A 92 -3.76 -0.92 -12.72
CA LYS A 92 -3.65 0.36 -13.40
C LYS A 92 -2.51 1.22 -12.83
N ARG A 93 -2.40 1.29 -11.50
CA ARG A 93 -1.30 2.03 -10.85
C ARG A 93 0.05 1.33 -11.04
N LEU A 94 0.10 0.00 -11.08
CA LEU A 94 1.31 -0.74 -11.47
C LEU A 94 1.80 -0.30 -12.85
N ASN A 95 0.92 -0.24 -13.85
CA ASN A 95 1.26 0.23 -15.19
C ASN A 95 1.72 1.68 -15.20
N ASN A 96 1.13 2.57 -14.40
CA ASN A 96 1.60 3.94 -14.25
C ASN A 96 3.04 4.00 -13.67
N SER A 97 3.34 3.14 -12.70
CA SER A 97 4.67 3.04 -12.12
C SER A 97 5.69 2.46 -13.09
N LEU A 98 5.32 1.42 -13.84
CA LEU A 98 6.14 0.83 -14.91
C LEU A 98 6.48 1.87 -15.98
N ALA A 99 5.48 2.58 -16.46
CA ALA A 99 5.68 3.62 -17.48
C ALA A 99 6.64 4.72 -17.02
N ARG A 100 6.57 5.13 -15.74
CA ARG A 100 7.48 6.16 -15.20
C ARG A 100 8.94 5.75 -15.21
N LEU A 101 9.24 4.45 -15.06
CA LEU A 101 10.60 3.91 -15.07
C LEU A 101 11.03 3.32 -16.43
N GLU A 102 10.29 3.59 -17.50
CA GLU A 102 10.52 3.04 -18.84
C GLU A 102 10.56 1.50 -18.84
N MET A 103 9.70 0.89 -18.02
CA MET A 103 9.52 -0.56 -17.92
C MET A 103 8.29 -0.99 -18.72
N PRO A 104 8.26 -2.23 -19.26
CA PRO A 104 7.13 -2.72 -20.05
C PRO A 104 5.86 -2.84 -19.21
N GLN A 105 4.75 -2.29 -19.72
CA GLN A 105 3.44 -2.43 -19.11
C GLN A 105 2.89 -3.84 -19.32
N VAL A 106 2.01 -4.25 -18.41
CA VAL A 106 1.35 -5.56 -18.43
C VAL A 106 -0.09 -5.45 -18.92
N ASP A 107 -0.64 -6.53 -19.46
CA ASP A 107 -2.08 -6.64 -19.64
C ASP A 107 -2.77 -6.81 -18.26
N GLU A 108 -3.56 -5.82 -17.89
CA GLU A 108 -4.20 -5.76 -16.57
C GLU A 108 -5.22 -6.89 -16.37
N ALA A 109 -5.94 -7.25 -17.42
CA ALA A 109 -6.97 -8.30 -17.36
C ALA A 109 -6.33 -9.69 -17.24
N GLU A 110 -5.27 -9.95 -18.01
CA GLU A 110 -4.53 -11.20 -17.92
C GLU A 110 -3.87 -11.37 -16.54
N LEU A 111 -3.26 -10.32 -16.01
CA LEU A 111 -2.62 -10.35 -14.70
C LEU A 111 -3.64 -10.54 -13.57
N LEU A 112 -4.80 -9.89 -13.65
CA LEU A 112 -5.89 -10.07 -12.69
C LEU A 112 -6.42 -11.49 -12.71
N GLU A 113 -6.57 -12.07 -13.87
CA GLU A 113 -7.01 -13.46 -14.02
C GLU A 113 -5.99 -14.45 -13.42
N GLY A 114 -4.70 -14.23 -13.68
CA GLY A 114 -3.62 -15.01 -13.07
C GLY A 114 -3.60 -14.88 -11.54
N LEU A 115 -3.82 -13.67 -11.02
CA LEU A 115 -3.94 -13.43 -9.59
C LEU A 115 -5.13 -14.18 -8.97
N LYS A 116 -6.30 -14.16 -9.61
CA LYS A 116 -7.48 -14.89 -9.11
C LYS A 116 -7.19 -16.39 -9.02
N GLN A 117 -6.54 -16.98 -10.02
CA GLN A 117 -6.17 -18.40 -10.00
C GLN A 117 -5.14 -18.70 -8.90
N LEU A 118 -4.15 -17.84 -8.68
CA LEU A 118 -3.21 -17.98 -7.56
C LEU A 118 -3.92 -17.93 -6.20
N VAL A 119 -4.81 -16.96 -6.01
CA VAL A 119 -5.57 -16.79 -4.75
C VAL A 119 -6.51 -17.97 -4.53
N ASP A 120 -7.12 -18.52 -5.59
CA ASP A 120 -7.96 -19.71 -5.49
C ASP A 120 -7.18 -20.93 -4.99
N ILE A 121 -6.00 -21.16 -5.51
CA ILE A 121 -5.12 -22.25 -5.05
C ILE A 121 -4.74 -22.09 -3.58
N GLU A 122 -4.60 -20.85 -3.11
CA GLU A 122 -4.13 -20.50 -1.76
C GLU A 122 -5.26 -20.10 -0.79
N ARG A 123 -6.53 -20.42 -1.10
CA ARG A 123 -7.70 -20.10 -0.26
C ARG A 123 -7.53 -20.46 1.21
N ASP A 124 -6.85 -21.58 1.48
CA ASP A 124 -6.64 -22.08 2.83
C ASP A 124 -5.59 -21.30 3.63
N TRP A 125 -4.85 -20.41 2.95
CA TRP A 125 -3.92 -19.50 3.58
C TRP A 125 -4.55 -18.16 4.02
N ILE A 126 -5.79 -17.89 3.59
CA ILE A 126 -6.47 -16.65 3.91
C ILE A 126 -7.05 -16.74 5.32
N PRO A 127 -6.55 -15.97 6.28
CA PRO A 127 -7.08 -15.98 7.65
C PRO A 127 -8.42 -15.24 7.70
N GLU A 128 -9.30 -15.65 8.62
CA GLU A 128 -10.66 -15.13 8.77
C GLU A 128 -10.87 -14.34 10.08
N GLY A 129 -9.80 -14.10 10.85
CA GLY A 129 -9.87 -13.31 12.08
C GLY A 129 -10.07 -11.81 11.82
N GLU A 130 -10.52 -11.09 12.85
CA GLU A 130 -10.71 -9.64 12.78
C GLU A 130 -9.39 -8.93 12.44
N GLY A 131 -9.44 -8.00 11.47
CA GLY A 131 -8.27 -7.28 10.98
C GLY A 131 -7.27 -8.15 10.18
N GLN A 132 -7.57 -9.43 9.97
CA GLN A 132 -6.72 -10.35 9.23
C GLN A 132 -7.07 -10.38 7.73
N SER A 133 -6.07 -10.70 6.91
CA SER A 133 -6.22 -10.77 5.46
C SER A 133 -5.06 -11.54 4.84
N LEU A 134 -5.18 -11.89 3.57
CA LEU A 134 -4.05 -12.32 2.76
C LEU A 134 -3.49 -11.11 2.03
N TYR A 135 -2.27 -10.70 2.38
CA TYR A 135 -1.58 -9.61 1.71
C TYR A 135 -0.96 -10.11 0.40
N ILE A 136 -1.16 -9.35 -0.66
CA ILE A 136 -0.73 -9.68 -2.01
C ILE A 136 0.31 -8.64 -2.44
N ARG A 137 1.49 -9.10 -2.86
CA ARG A 137 2.60 -8.27 -3.29
C ARG A 137 3.00 -8.57 -4.74
N PRO A 138 2.39 -7.91 -5.73
CA PRO A 138 2.93 -7.85 -7.08
C PRO A 138 4.18 -6.97 -7.12
N PHE A 139 5.20 -7.37 -7.85
CA PHE A 139 6.37 -6.53 -8.09
C PHE A 139 7.06 -6.91 -9.39
N VAL A 140 7.69 -5.93 -10.02
CA VAL A 140 8.42 -6.08 -11.29
C VAL A 140 9.80 -5.49 -11.11
N PHE A 141 10.82 -6.19 -11.59
CA PHE A 141 12.20 -5.72 -11.51
C PHE A 141 13.00 -6.15 -12.74
N ALA A 142 14.02 -5.36 -13.08
CA ALA A 142 14.92 -5.64 -14.19
C ALA A 142 15.89 -6.76 -13.83
N THR A 143 16.02 -7.75 -14.73
CA THR A 143 16.84 -8.95 -14.54
C THR A 143 18.04 -9.01 -15.49
N GLU A 144 18.10 -8.17 -16.52
CA GLU A 144 19.24 -8.15 -17.46
C GLU A 144 20.55 -7.91 -16.73
N GLY A 145 21.53 -8.75 -17.03
CA GLY A 145 22.88 -8.68 -16.47
C GLY A 145 23.79 -7.74 -17.25
N ALA A 146 23.67 -6.43 -17.03
CA ALA A 146 24.48 -5.40 -17.68
C ALA A 146 24.77 -4.25 -16.72
N LEU A 147 25.99 -3.69 -16.76
CA LEU A 147 26.42 -2.58 -15.89
C LEU A 147 26.15 -1.19 -16.51
N GLY A 148 25.72 -1.12 -17.76
CA GLY A 148 25.34 0.13 -18.40
C GLY A 148 24.02 0.65 -17.84
N VAL A 149 23.93 1.97 -17.59
CA VAL A 149 22.68 2.61 -17.19
C VAL A 149 21.76 2.76 -18.40
N GLY A 150 20.60 2.14 -18.36
CA GLY A 150 19.60 2.20 -19.41
C GLY A 150 18.34 1.41 -19.05
N ALA A 151 17.32 1.50 -19.88
CA ALA A 151 16.18 0.63 -19.74
C ALA A 151 16.58 -0.83 -20.03
N SER A 152 16.22 -1.75 -19.16
CA SER A 152 16.52 -3.17 -19.31
C SER A 152 15.74 -3.78 -20.50
N HIS A 153 16.26 -4.83 -21.08
CA HIS A 153 15.57 -5.64 -22.09
C HIS A 153 14.90 -6.89 -21.48
N GLN A 154 15.15 -7.14 -20.18
CA GLN A 154 14.62 -8.31 -19.48
C GLN A 154 14.07 -7.90 -18.13
N TYR A 155 12.86 -8.37 -17.80
CA TYR A 155 12.19 -8.13 -16.53
C TYR A 155 11.52 -9.40 -16.04
N LYS A 156 11.29 -9.45 -14.74
CA LYS A 156 10.48 -10.48 -14.10
C LYS A 156 9.40 -9.82 -13.26
N LEU A 157 8.15 -10.29 -13.42
CA LEU A 157 7.05 -9.99 -12.53
C LEU A 157 6.80 -11.20 -11.63
N LEU A 158 6.68 -10.95 -10.34
CA LEU A 158 6.27 -11.94 -9.36
C LEU A 158 5.08 -11.41 -8.57
N ILE A 159 4.18 -12.31 -8.17
CA ILE A 159 3.17 -12.03 -7.14
C ILE A 159 3.37 -13.03 -6.02
N ILE A 160 3.69 -12.54 -4.83
CA ILE A 160 3.82 -13.34 -3.61
C ILE A 160 2.69 -13.01 -2.65
N LEU A 161 2.30 -14.00 -1.84
CA LEU A 161 1.17 -13.90 -0.92
C LEU A 161 1.65 -14.14 0.52
N SER A 162 1.12 -13.36 1.46
CA SER A 162 1.48 -13.45 2.88
C SER A 162 0.24 -13.31 3.76
N PRO A 163 -0.12 -14.32 4.57
CA PRO A 163 -1.17 -14.16 5.57
C PRO A 163 -0.72 -13.12 6.59
N SER A 164 -1.58 -12.15 6.87
CA SER A 164 -1.26 -10.99 7.70
C SER A 164 -2.30 -10.80 8.79
N GLY A 165 -1.81 -10.47 9.99
CA GLY A 165 -2.63 -10.02 11.12
C GLY A 165 -2.99 -8.54 11.00
N ALA A 166 -3.63 -8.02 12.05
CA ALA A 166 -3.86 -6.59 12.19
C ALA A 166 -2.51 -5.84 12.26
N TYR A 167 -2.37 -4.76 11.48
CA TYR A 167 -1.09 -4.07 11.31
C TYR A 167 -0.48 -3.56 12.63
N TYR A 168 -1.31 -3.06 13.52
CA TYR A 168 -0.88 -2.60 14.86
C TYR A 168 -1.13 -3.62 15.99
N GLY A 169 -1.44 -4.88 15.66
CA GLY A 169 -1.49 -5.99 16.64
C GLY A 169 -2.63 -5.95 17.66
N GLY A 170 -3.72 -5.22 17.39
CA GLY A 170 -4.82 -5.09 18.34
C GLY A 170 -6.20 -4.96 17.71
N GLU A 171 -7.23 -5.19 18.50
CA GLU A 171 -8.65 -5.07 18.12
C GLU A 171 -9.12 -3.61 17.97
N THR A 172 -8.36 -2.65 18.51
CA THR A 172 -8.70 -1.22 18.48
C THR A 172 -7.63 -0.39 17.79
N LEU A 173 -8.08 0.64 17.08
CA LEU A 173 -7.19 1.65 16.53
C LEU A 173 -6.43 2.36 17.66
N LYS A 174 -5.09 2.44 17.54
CA LYS A 174 -4.24 3.14 18.49
C LYS A 174 -3.64 4.36 17.84
N PRO A 175 -3.81 5.56 18.42
CA PRO A 175 -3.14 6.75 17.94
C PRO A 175 -1.62 6.62 17.96
N THR A 176 -0.98 7.11 16.90
CA THR A 176 0.48 7.08 16.72
C THR A 176 1.10 8.44 17.05
N LYS A 177 2.39 8.41 17.35
CA LYS A 177 3.22 9.59 17.54
C LYS A 177 4.00 9.88 16.28
N ILE A 178 3.86 11.08 15.76
CA ILE A 178 4.42 11.48 14.47
C ILE A 178 5.41 12.64 14.65
N TYR A 179 6.55 12.52 13.99
CA TYR A 179 7.59 13.54 13.91
C TYR A 179 7.57 14.19 12.52
N VAL A 180 7.46 15.51 12.46
CA VAL A 180 7.56 16.24 11.19
C VAL A 180 9.02 16.33 10.78
N GLU A 181 9.32 15.75 9.62
CA GLU A 181 10.68 15.75 9.05
C GLU A 181 10.93 17.05 8.29
N ASP A 182 11.94 17.78 8.68
CA ASP A 182 12.30 19.11 8.12
C ASP A 182 13.66 19.15 7.42
N GLU A 183 14.40 18.04 7.45
CA GLU A 183 15.70 17.91 6.76
C GLU A 183 15.58 17.12 5.46
N TYR A 184 15.06 15.89 5.56
CA TYR A 184 14.92 15.00 4.43
C TYR A 184 13.53 15.08 3.81
N VAL A 185 13.46 14.78 2.51
CA VAL A 185 12.19 14.75 1.78
C VAL A 185 11.93 13.34 1.22
N ARG A 186 10.67 12.95 1.14
CA ARG A 186 10.27 11.68 0.54
C ARG A 186 10.42 11.71 -0.97
N ALA A 187 9.99 12.80 -1.60
CA ALA A 187 9.88 12.95 -3.05
C ALA A 187 9.75 14.42 -3.45
N VAL A 188 9.90 14.67 -4.75
CA VAL A 188 9.68 15.99 -5.35
C VAL A 188 8.79 15.87 -6.59
N ARG A 189 8.12 16.96 -6.98
CA ARG A 189 7.42 17.01 -8.27
C ARG A 189 8.40 16.82 -9.41
N GLY A 190 8.01 16.03 -10.42
CA GLY A 190 8.90 15.64 -11.52
C GLY A 190 9.83 14.47 -11.18
N GLY A 191 9.89 14.06 -9.92
CA GLY A 191 10.56 12.83 -9.48
C GLY A 191 9.67 11.59 -9.67
N VAL A 192 9.77 10.66 -8.74
CA VAL A 192 9.05 9.36 -8.80
C VAL A 192 8.05 9.17 -7.66
N GLY A 193 7.71 10.23 -6.90
CA GLY A 193 6.86 10.14 -5.71
C GLY A 193 5.44 9.66 -5.99
N PHE A 194 4.88 9.96 -7.16
CA PHE A 194 3.56 9.49 -7.59
C PHE A 194 3.53 8.03 -8.07
N ALA A 195 4.70 7.42 -8.26
CA ALA A 195 4.87 6.04 -8.68
C ALA A 195 5.32 5.17 -7.50
N LYS A 196 4.91 3.90 -7.51
CA LYS A 196 5.26 2.97 -6.42
C LYS A 196 6.59 2.28 -6.71
N VAL A 197 7.66 3.07 -6.61
CA VAL A 197 9.03 2.70 -6.94
C VAL A 197 9.81 2.31 -5.69
N ALA A 198 10.56 1.24 -5.73
CA ALA A 198 11.34 0.73 -4.59
C ALA A 198 12.27 1.79 -3.96
N GLY A 199 12.87 2.65 -4.77
CA GLY A 199 13.77 3.71 -4.32
C GLY A 199 13.14 4.72 -3.37
N ASN A 200 11.84 5.02 -3.52
CA ASN A 200 11.13 5.92 -2.59
C ASN A 200 11.14 5.38 -1.16
N TYR A 201 11.09 4.07 -1.01
CA TYR A 201 11.05 3.41 0.31
C TYR A 201 12.45 3.31 0.91
N ALA A 202 13.47 3.01 0.13
CA ALA A 202 14.85 3.04 0.58
C ALA A 202 15.26 4.43 1.09
N ALA A 203 14.88 5.49 0.39
CA ALA A 203 15.16 6.87 0.76
C ALA A 203 14.49 7.29 2.09
N SER A 204 13.43 6.63 2.52
CA SER A 204 12.71 6.97 3.76
C SER A 204 13.35 6.42 5.04
N LEU A 205 14.29 5.48 4.94
CA LEU A 205 14.75 4.68 6.09
C LEU A 205 15.50 5.49 7.14
N LEU A 206 16.36 6.42 6.75
CA LEU A 206 17.16 7.21 7.70
C LEU A 206 16.28 8.11 8.56
N ALA A 207 15.40 8.88 7.95
CA ALA A 207 14.46 9.75 8.65
C ALA A 207 13.55 8.94 9.59
N GLN A 208 13.04 7.80 9.13
CA GLN A 208 12.24 6.90 9.96
C GLN A 208 13.02 6.37 11.17
N THR A 209 14.26 5.96 10.97
CA THR A 209 15.13 5.48 12.06
C THR A 209 15.41 6.59 13.06
N ASN A 210 15.65 7.81 12.60
CA ASN A 210 15.89 8.96 13.47
C ASN A 210 14.65 9.29 14.31
N ALA A 211 13.47 9.31 13.70
CA ALA A 211 12.21 9.53 14.41
C ALA A 211 11.97 8.44 15.49
N ASN A 212 12.21 7.18 15.17
CA ASN A 212 12.08 6.07 16.12
C ASN A 212 13.02 6.23 17.34
N LYS A 213 14.27 6.69 17.14
CA LYS A 213 15.21 6.97 18.24
C LYS A 213 14.71 8.09 19.16
N LEU A 214 13.91 9.01 18.64
CA LEU A 214 13.29 10.08 19.40
C LEU A 214 11.97 9.66 20.08
N GLY A 215 11.53 8.41 19.89
CA GLY A 215 10.29 7.87 20.45
C GLY A 215 9.04 8.12 19.64
N TYR A 216 9.19 8.48 18.36
CA TYR A 216 8.08 8.65 17.42
C TYR A 216 7.91 7.41 16.53
N ASP A 217 6.68 7.10 16.15
CA ASP A 217 6.36 5.90 15.38
C ASP A 217 6.65 6.07 13.90
N GLN A 218 6.40 7.27 13.35
CA GLN A 218 6.60 7.57 11.93
C GLN A 218 6.90 9.05 11.73
N VAL A 219 7.30 9.39 10.49
CA VAL A 219 7.56 10.76 10.06
C VAL A 219 6.39 11.30 9.23
N LEU A 220 6.13 12.60 9.34
CA LEU A 220 5.31 13.36 8.41
C LEU A 220 6.23 14.07 7.43
N TRP A 221 5.99 13.84 6.14
CA TRP A 221 6.78 14.39 5.06
C TRP A 221 6.24 15.73 4.60
N LEU A 222 7.15 16.69 4.41
CA LEU A 222 6.88 17.98 3.78
C LEU A 222 7.32 17.93 2.31
N ASP A 223 6.81 18.88 1.51
CA ASP A 223 7.16 18.98 0.10
C ASP A 223 8.67 19.25 -0.11
N GLY A 224 9.19 18.75 -1.22
CA GLY A 224 10.62 18.78 -1.51
C GLY A 224 11.17 20.11 -2.04
N VAL A 225 10.33 21.15 -2.18
CA VAL A 225 10.75 22.46 -2.71
C VAL A 225 10.79 23.53 -1.61
N GLU A 226 9.68 23.68 -0.91
CA GLU A 226 9.51 24.72 0.13
C GLU A 226 9.65 24.17 1.55
N GLN A 227 9.59 22.82 1.71
CA GLN A 227 9.53 22.14 3.01
C GLN A 227 8.48 22.75 3.95
N LYS A 228 7.33 23.02 3.41
CA LYS A 228 6.25 23.74 4.06
C LYS A 228 4.91 23.00 4.00
N TYR A 229 4.63 22.34 2.87
CA TYR A 229 3.35 21.71 2.62
C TYR A 229 3.39 20.22 2.96
N ILE A 230 2.38 19.79 3.68
CA ILE A 230 2.24 18.39 4.11
C ILE A 230 1.94 17.51 2.91
N GLU A 231 2.64 16.39 2.78
CA GLU A 231 2.43 15.43 1.68
C GLU A 231 1.92 14.08 2.16
N GLU A 232 2.69 13.38 2.97
CA GLU A 232 2.37 12.01 3.43
C GLU A 232 2.87 11.79 4.86
N VAL A 233 2.33 10.78 5.53
CA VAL A 233 2.81 10.30 6.83
C VAL A 233 3.36 8.88 6.70
N GLY A 234 4.66 8.70 6.96
CA GLY A 234 5.32 7.42 6.71
C GLY A 234 5.18 6.98 5.25
N SER A 235 4.56 5.83 5.03
CA SER A 235 4.20 5.30 3.70
C SER A 235 2.71 5.40 3.39
N MET A 236 2.00 6.34 4.03
CA MET A 236 0.55 6.52 3.94
C MET A 236 0.21 7.93 3.45
N ASN A 237 -0.95 8.06 2.78
CA ASN A 237 -1.60 9.36 2.61
C ASN A 237 -2.09 9.87 3.97
N ILE A 238 -2.32 11.18 4.08
CA ILE A 238 -2.74 11.81 5.33
C ILE A 238 -4.04 12.59 5.15
N PHE A 239 -4.87 12.58 6.19
CA PHE A 239 -6.14 13.29 6.28
C PHE A 239 -6.21 14.10 7.57
N PHE A 240 -6.91 15.21 7.51
CA PHE A 240 -7.20 16.09 8.63
C PHE A 240 -8.72 16.30 8.75
N VAL A 241 -9.21 16.42 9.96
CA VAL A 241 -10.60 16.85 10.21
C VAL A 241 -10.58 18.21 10.88
N GLU A 242 -11.11 19.21 10.18
CA GLU A 242 -11.23 20.59 10.65
C GLU A 242 -12.69 21.03 10.57
N ASN A 243 -13.27 21.42 11.71
CA ASN A 243 -14.67 21.82 11.80
C ASN A 243 -15.65 20.82 11.13
N GLY A 244 -15.38 19.51 11.29
CA GLY A 244 -16.19 18.42 10.69
C GLY A 244 -15.94 18.18 9.20
N LYS A 245 -15.08 18.95 8.55
CA LYS A 245 -14.66 18.78 7.15
C LYS A 245 -13.44 17.85 7.07
N VAL A 246 -13.46 16.92 6.14
CA VAL A 246 -12.33 16.02 5.86
C VAL A 246 -11.44 16.64 4.79
N ILE A 247 -10.16 16.84 5.10
CA ILE A 247 -9.20 17.51 4.22
C ILE A 247 -8.02 16.55 3.97
N THR A 248 -7.55 16.50 2.74
CA THR A 248 -6.34 15.75 2.37
C THR A 248 -5.52 16.53 1.36
N PRO A 249 -4.18 16.42 1.38
CA PRO A 249 -3.35 17.03 0.35
C PRO A 249 -3.75 16.58 -1.05
N ASP A 250 -3.83 17.53 -1.97
CA ASP A 250 -4.10 17.28 -3.38
C ASP A 250 -2.94 16.53 -4.06
N LEU A 251 -3.25 15.79 -5.09
CA LEU A 251 -2.24 15.04 -5.87
C LEU A 251 -1.50 16.03 -6.80
N ASN A 252 -0.26 16.34 -6.44
CA ASN A 252 0.57 17.35 -7.10
C ASN A 252 1.73 16.79 -7.96
N GLY A 253 1.83 15.44 -8.06
CA GLY A 253 2.90 14.77 -8.79
C GLY A 253 4.04 14.23 -7.91
N SER A 254 4.06 14.52 -6.60
CA SER A 254 5.00 13.92 -5.63
C SER A 254 4.33 12.96 -4.64
N ILE A 255 3.00 13.00 -4.54
CA ILE A 255 2.21 12.17 -3.62
C ILE A 255 1.71 10.91 -4.36
N LEU A 256 1.82 9.76 -3.71
CA LEU A 256 1.28 8.51 -4.24
C LEU A 256 -0.26 8.58 -4.25
N PRO A 257 -0.91 8.32 -5.41
CA PRO A 257 -2.37 8.26 -5.48
C PRO A 257 -2.88 6.98 -4.82
N GLY A 258 -3.08 7.02 -3.51
CA GLY A 258 -3.49 5.87 -2.72
C GLY A 258 -4.89 5.37 -3.11
N ILE A 259 -5.04 4.05 -3.24
CA ILE A 259 -6.34 3.43 -3.50
C ILE A 259 -7.22 3.53 -2.24
N THR A 260 -6.63 3.36 -1.06
CA THR A 260 -7.31 3.63 0.21
C THR A 260 -7.72 5.09 0.31
N ARG A 261 -6.82 6.04 -0.03
CA ARG A 261 -7.14 7.48 -0.09
C ARG A 261 -8.37 7.75 -0.97
N LYS A 262 -8.36 7.25 -2.19
CA LYS A 262 -9.49 7.39 -3.14
C LYS A 262 -10.79 6.84 -2.55
N SER A 263 -10.72 5.66 -1.95
CA SER A 263 -11.87 5.00 -1.33
C SER A 263 -12.41 5.77 -0.11
N ILE A 264 -11.53 6.29 0.75
CA ILE A 264 -11.92 7.09 1.92
C ILE A 264 -12.60 8.39 1.50
N ILE A 265 -12.11 9.07 0.45
CA ILE A 265 -12.75 10.28 -0.10
C ILE A 265 -14.17 9.96 -0.56
N GLU A 266 -14.36 8.88 -1.31
CA GLU A 266 -15.68 8.46 -1.79
C GLU A 266 -16.61 8.11 -0.62
N LEU A 267 -16.12 7.36 0.37
CA LEU A 267 -16.91 6.98 1.56
C LEU A 267 -17.29 8.18 2.41
N ALA A 268 -16.36 9.10 2.66
CA ALA A 268 -16.63 10.30 3.45
C ALA A 268 -17.74 11.14 2.81
N LYS A 269 -17.70 11.32 1.48
CA LYS A 269 -18.77 11.99 0.72
C LYS A 269 -20.10 11.26 0.83
N ASN A 270 -20.10 9.94 0.70
CA ASN A 270 -21.31 9.12 0.81
C ASN A 270 -21.93 9.15 2.22
N LEU A 271 -21.10 9.35 3.24
CA LEU A 271 -21.54 9.51 4.64
C LEU A 271 -22.00 10.94 4.97
N GLY A 272 -21.94 11.86 4.00
CA GLY A 272 -22.40 13.23 4.16
C GLY A 272 -21.34 14.21 4.67
N TYR A 273 -20.08 13.81 4.76
CA TYR A 273 -19.00 14.73 5.11
C TYR A 273 -18.58 15.58 3.91
N GLU A 274 -18.29 16.84 4.14
CA GLU A 274 -17.62 17.67 3.17
C GLU A 274 -16.16 17.22 3.05
N VAL A 275 -15.67 17.03 1.82
CA VAL A 275 -14.30 16.60 1.56
C VAL A 275 -13.61 17.62 0.67
N GLU A 276 -12.42 18.00 1.06
CA GLU A 276 -11.60 19.00 0.36
C GLU A 276 -10.21 18.42 0.06
N GLU A 277 -9.83 18.46 -1.21
CA GLU A 277 -8.49 18.11 -1.66
C GLU A 277 -7.76 19.43 -1.96
N ARG A 278 -6.75 19.77 -1.15
CA ARG A 278 -5.97 21.01 -1.30
C ARG A 278 -4.60 20.90 -0.64
N ARG A 279 -3.73 21.84 -0.94
CA ARG A 279 -2.48 22.00 -0.20
C ARG A 279 -2.78 22.45 1.24
N VAL A 280 -2.02 21.88 2.19
CA VAL A 280 -2.08 22.25 3.61
C VAL A 280 -0.66 22.49 4.09
N SER A 281 -0.36 23.69 4.58
CA SER A 281 0.95 23.95 5.18
C SER A 281 1.01 23.41 6.61
N ILE A 282 2.22 23.10 7.08
CA ILE A 282 2.42 22.67 8.47
C ILE A 282 2.04 23.78 9.45
N ASP A 283 2.34 25.02 9.13
CA ASP A 283 1.98 26.19 9.97
C ASP A 283 0.46 26.34 10.07
N GLU A 284 -0.26 26.22 8.93
CA GLU A 284 -1.73 26.25 8.90
C GLU A 284 -2.33 25.15 9.79
N LEU A 285 -1.77 23.95 9.78
CA LEU A 285 -2.25 22.85 10.60
C LEU A 285 -2.12 23.17 12.10
N PHE A 286 -0.98 23.70 12.51
CA PHE A 286 -0.75 24.09 13.90
C PHE A 286 -1.62 25.29 14.34
N GLU A 287 -1.85 26.25 13.46
CA GLU A 287 -2.79 27.34 13.70
C GLU A 287 -4.23 26.84 13.86
N SER A 288 -4.65 25.88 13.05
CA SER A 288 -5.97 25.25 13.14
C SER A 288 -6.14 24.51 14.47
N TYR A 289 -5.07 23.85 14.94
CA TYR A 289 -5.05 23.26 16.28
C TYR A 289 -5.22 24.31 17.38
N ASP A 290 -4.51 25.41 17.31
CA ASP A 290 -4.58 26.50 18.31
C ASP A 290 -5.97 27.15 18.40
N LYS A 291 -6.67 27.22 17.27
CA LYS A 291 -8.05 27.71 17.18
C LYS A 291 -9.08 26.68 17.63
N GLY A 292 -8.67 25.43 17.93
CA GLY A 292 -9.58 24.35 18.26
C GLY A 292 -10.39 23.82 17.08
N GLU A 293 -9.96 24.12 15.85
CA GLU A 293 -10.64 23.68 14.63
C GLU A 293 -10.19 22.29 14.17
N LEU A 294 -8.90 21.97 14.36
CA LEU A 294 -8.34 20.65 14.07
C LEU A 294 -8.75 19.64 15.16
N THR A 295 -9.55 18.66 14.79
CA THR A 295 -10.08 17.68 15.73
C THR A 295 -9.51 16.27 15.55
N GLU A 296 -9.14 15.87 14.34
CA GLU A 296 -8.63 14.54 14.04
C GLU A 296 -7.57 14.59 12.95
N VAL A 297 -6.60 13.68 13.02
CA VAL A 297 -5.61 13.43 11.97
C VAL A 297 -5.45 11.93 11.81
N PHE A 298 -5.39 11.43 10.59
CA PHE A 298 -5.13 10.02 10.34
C PHE A 298 -4.40 9.78 9.02
N GLY A 299 -3.60 8.71 8.99
CA GLY A 299 -3.01 8.17 7.77
C GLY A 299 -3.89 7.11 7.14
N SER A 300 -3.75 6.88 5.84
CA SER A 300 -4.44 5.82 5.10
C SER A 300 -3.52 5.06 4.16
N GLY A 301 -3.64 3.73 4.13
CA GLY A 301 -2.86 2.87 3.25
C GLY A 301 -3.37 1.44 3.24
N THR A 302 -2.88 0.61 2.32
CA THR A 302 -3.35 -0.78 2.21
C THR A 302 -3.02 -1.61 3.45
N ALA A 303 -1.80 -1.51 3.97
CA ALA A 303 -1.36 -2.32 5.10
C ALA A 303 -2.03 -1.88 6.41
N ALA A 304 -1.95 -0.60 6.73
CA ALA A 304 -2.46 -0.04 7.98
C ALA A 304 -3.97 0.26 7.94
N VAL A 305 -4.57 0.32 6.76
CA VAL A 305 -5.96 0.74 6.50
C VAL A 305 -6.15 2.21 6.88
N ILE A 306 -6.44 2.51 8.12
CA ILE A 306 -6.47 3.84 8.73
C ILE A 306 -5.62 3.82 9.99
N SER A 307 -4.76 4.83 10.16
CA SER A 307 -3.88 4.97 11.30
C SER A 307 -4.09 6.34 11.95
N PRO A 308 -4.77 6.42 13.12
CA PRO A 308 -4.96 7.68 13.82
C PRO A 308 -3.63 8.30 14.25
N VAL A 309 -3.54 9.62 14.22
CA VAL A 309 -2.42 10.39 14.75
C VAL A 309 -2.85 11.07 16.04
N GLY A 310 -2.19 10.73 17.15
CA GLY A 310 -2.49 11.28 18.47
C GLY A 310 -1.53 12.40 18.90
N THR A 311 -0.29 12.33 18.44
CA THR A 311 0.75 13.31 18.78
C THR A 311 1.51 13.70 17.52
N LEU A 312 1.74 15.00 17.35
CA LEU A 312 2.50 15.55 16.23
C LEU A 312 3.53 16.53 16.78
N ARG A 313 4.80 16.31 16.47
CA ARG A 313 5.91 17.20 16.81
C ARG A 313 6.48 17.88 15.57
N TYR A 314 6.55 19.18 15.61
CA TYR A 314 7.24 20.01 14.62
C TYR A 314 8.20 20.97 15.33
N GLU A 315 9.47 20.92 14.99
CA GLU A 315 10.54 21.64 15.66
C GLU A 315 10.52 21.40 17.18
N ASP A 316 10.41 22.45 17.99
CA ASP A 316 10.36 22.35 19.45
C ASP A 316 8.94 22.21 20.02
N ARG A 317 7.92 22.16 19.16
CA ARG A 317 6.53 22.12 19.56
C ARG A 317 5.89 20.77 19.32
N GLU A 318 5.24 20.24 20.36
CA GLU A 318 4.41 19.05 20.28
C GLU A 318 2.94 19.40 20.56
N ILE A 319 2.05 18.87 19.73
CA ILE A 319 0.59 18.99 19.91
C ILE A 319 -0.01 17.60 20.12
N VAL A 320 -1.07 17.55 20.95
CA VAL A 320 -1.84 16.33 21.21
C VAL A 320 -3.23 16.49 20.62
N ILE A 321 -3.54 15.64 19.66
CA ILE A 321 -4.78 15.68 18.89
C ILE A 321 -5.80 14.78 19.57
N ASN A 322 -7.02 15.29 19.78
CA ASN A 322 -8.15 14.56 20.38
C ASN A 322 -7.79 13.81 21.67
N ASN A 323 -7.03 14.44 22.57
CA ASN A 323 -6.57 13.83 23.84
C ASN A 323 -5.81 12.50 23.65
N ASN A 324 -5.13 12.31 22.51
CA ASN A 324 -4.47 11.07 22.12
C ASN A 324 -5.43 9.87 22.03
N GLU A 325 -6.64 10.12 21.58
CA GLU A 325 -7.67 9.10 21.31
C GLU A 325 -8.06 9.09 19.83
N THR A 326 -8.59 7.97 19.37
CA THR A 326 -9.12 7.87 18.00
C THR A 326 -10.35 8.75 17.84
N GLY A 327 -10.38 9.61 16.84
CA GLY A 327 -11.49 10.48 16.56
C GLY A 327 -12.73 9.74 16.05
N GLU A 328 -13.89 10.36 16.21
CA GLU A 328 -15.19 9.76 15.85
C GLU A 328 -15.31 9.53 14.33
N ILE A 329 -14.90 10.51 13.52
CA ILE A 329 -14.94 10.40 12.05
C ILE A 329 -13.92 9.37 11.56
N THR A 330 -12.73 9.36 12.13
CA THR A 330 -11.70 8.36 11.84
C THR A 330 -12.20 6.94 12.11
N GLN A 331 -12.82 6.70 13.28
CA GLN A 331 -13.38 5.41 13.65
C GLN A 331 -14.52 5.00 12.71
N LYS A 332 -15.41 5.93 12.39
CA LYS A 332 -16.53 5.68 11.45
C LYS A 332 -16.05 5.28 10.07
N LEU A 333 -15.07 5.99 9.53
CA LEU A 333 -14.49 5.66 8.22
C LEU A 333 -13.79 4.31 8.25
N TYR A 334 -13.07 4.00 9.32
CA TYR A 334 -12.43 2.70 9.50
C TYR A 334 -13.46 1.55 9.51
N ASP A 335 -14.52 1.69 10.30
CA ASP A 335 -15.53 0.64 10.46
C ASP A 335 -16.28 0.37 9.15
N VAL A 336 -16.67 1.43 8.43
CA VAL A 336 -17.36 1.29 7.15
C VAL A 336 -16.43 0.71 6.08
N TYR A 337 -15.21 1.23 5.98
CA TYR A 337 -14.24 0.78 4.99
C TYR A 337 -13.88 -0.70 5.17
N THR A 338 -13.50 -1.10 6.38
CA THR A 338 -13.16 -2.50 6.69
C THR A 338 -14.36 -3.42 6.56
N GLY A 339 -15.55 -2.95 6.94
CA GLY A 339 -16.80 -3.69 6.78
C GLY A 339 -17.11 -4.01 5.32
N ILE A 340 -16.86 -3.08 4.40
CA ILE A 340 -16.99 -3.33 2.96
C ILE A 340 -15.91 -4.31 2.50
N GLN A 341 -14.66 -4.12 2.89
CA GLN A 341 -13.56 -4.98 2.48
C GLN A 341 -13.78 -6.44 2.86
N ASN A 342 -14.17 -6.72 4.09
CA ASN A 342 -14.36 -8.07 4.61
C ASN A 342 -15.77 -8.65 4.32
N GLY A 343 -16.68 -7.87 3.73
CA GLY A 343 -18.02 -8.30 3.37
C GLY A 343 -19.02 -8.34 4.53
N THR A 344 -18.75 -7.68 5.67
CA THR A 344 -19.73 -7.51 6.75
C THR A 344 -20.74 -6.42 6.43
N LEU A 345 -20.35 -5.46 5.59
CA LEU A 345 -21.24 -4.43 5.05
C LEU A 345 -21.43 -4.61 3.54
N GLU A 346 -22.58 -4.17 3.05
CA GLU A 346 -22.90 -4.20 1.62
C GLU A 346 -21.93 -3.31 0.82
N ASP A 347 -21.39 -3.85 -0.25
CA ASP A 347 -20.58 -3.11 -1.21
C ASP A 347 -21.45 -2.43 -2.28
N LYS A 348 -21.91 -1.22 -1.99
CA LYS A 348 -22.72 -0.42 -2.93
C LYS A 348 -21.91 0.17 -4.08
N ASN A 349 -20.58 0.16 -3.96
CA ASN A 349 -19.67 0.76 -4.95
C ASN A 349 -19.11 -0.25 -5.95
N GLY A 350 -19.33 -1.56 -5.72
CA GLY A 350 -18.77 -2.62 -6.57
C GLY A 350 -17.24 -2.73 -6.46
N TRP A 351 -16.67 -2.49 -5.28
CA TRP A 351 -15.24 -2.54 -5.06
C TRP A 351 -14.69 -3.95 -4.80
N ARG A 352 -15.56 -4.85 -4.34
CA ARG A 352 -15.19 -6.24 -4.09
C ARG A 352 -15.27 -7.05 -5.37
N VAL A 353 -14.20 -7.76 -5.68
CA VAL A 353 -14.11 -8.67 -6.83
C VAL A 353 -14.00 -10.09 -6.31
N VAL A 354 -15.07 -10.86 -6.46
CA VAL A 354 -15.13 -12.25 -6.01
C VAL A 354 -14.17 -13.12 -6.82
N VAL A 355 -13.41 -13.95 -6.12
CA VAL A 355 -12.52 -14.94 -6.72
C VAL A 355 -13.30 -16.25 -6.91
N PRO A 356 -13.54 -16.66 -8.16
CA PRO A 356 -14.23 -17.92 -8.42
C PRO A 356 -13.38 -19.12 -7.97
N LYS A 357 -13.98 -20.31 -7.93
CA LYS A 357 -13.24 -21.57 -7.83
C LYS A 357 -12.89 -22.04 -9.26
N TYR A 358 -11.62 -22.34 -9.47
CA TYR A 358 -11.09 -22.84 -10.74
C TYR A 358 -10.93 -24.35 -10.78
#